data_aea16ecaace33e73fbd944e77f3c8e27
#
_entry.id   aea16ecaace33e73fbd944e77f3c8e27
#
_cell.length_a   1.000
_cell.length_b   1.000
_cell.length_c   1.000
_cell.angle_alpha   90.00
_cell.angle_beta   90.00
_cell.angle_gamma   90.00
#
_symmetry.space_group_name_H-M   'P 1'
#
loop_
_entity.id
_entity.type
_entity.pdbx_description
1 polymer ?
#
loop_
_entity_poly.entity_id
_entity_poly.type
_entity_poly.pdbx_seq_one_letter_code
_entity_poly.pdbx_strand_id
1 'polypeptide(L)'
;MKRQIHINMLFVKILCTVIVGITCLSVALSTLNLFISKKVFVNNFSESQRKIFKQIDKEFYKFFSDVIEITSKANMSWAVREYLTTQNQTDEEEMKTIYYMQKHMKETKVDEHSELGVMLMGMNGKNYILNNARKDISAEAILQSEVAKKAMSNPGKLICEYEEKGYTDDQKNVPVLVMAKSLNYSEKDVCDGIIFISIKESEFQKMYDYFTSDTSDIIILNQNEKVISSNEREYLNGEGKKE
;
A
#
# COMPACT_ATOMS: atom_id res chain seq x y z
N MET A 1 31.43 42.51 -68.59
CA MET A 1 30.28 43.39 -68.45
C MET A 1 29.68 43.22 -67.06
N LYS A 2 30.09 44.09 -66.07
CA LYS A 2 29.54 44.09 -64.71
C LYS A 2 28.26 44.91 -64.70
N ARG A 3 27.09 44.28 -64.57
CA ARG A 3 25.81 44.95 -64.33
C ARG A 3 25.82 45.45 -62.89
N GLN A 4 26.02 46.76 -62.69
CA GLN A 4 25.76 47.38 -61.42
C GLN A 4 24.25 47.44 -61.19
N ILE A 5 23.76 46.66 -60.24
CA ILE A 5 22.39 46.68 -59.80
C ILE A 5 22.26 47.90 -58.91
N HIS A 6 21.68 49.02 -59.40
CA HIS A 6 21.26 50.17 -58.60
C HIS A 6 20.11 49.73 -57.73
N ILE A 7 20.36 49.25 -56.53
CA ILE A 7 19.32 48.92 -55.56
C ILE A 7 18.80 50.23 -55.03
N ASN A 8 17.50 50.50 -55.29
CA ASN A 8 16.84 51.74 -54.82
C ASN A 8 16.79 51.72 -53.30
N MET A 9 17.45 52.71 -52.68
CA MET A 9 17.60 52.77 -51.22
C MET A 9 16.26 52.80 -50.46
N LEU A 10 15.22 53.29 -51.10
CA LEU A 10 13.83 53.24 -50.60
C LEU A 10 13.30 51.80 -50.53
N PHE A 11 13.52 51.01 -51.58
CA PHE A 11 13.11 49.60 -51.65
C PHE A 11 13.77 48.76 -50.54
N VAL A 12 15.07 48.98 -50.28
CA VAL A 12 15.81 48.30 -49.22
C VAL A 12 15.19 48.63 -47.82
N LYS A 13 14.90 49.92 -47.60
CA LYS A 13 14.28 50.32 -46.32
C LYS A 13 12.91 49.67 -46.12
N ILE A 14 12.06 49.63 -47.13
CA ILE A 14 10.73 49.00 -47.04
C ILE A 14 10.90 47.51 -46.79
N LEU A 15 11.79 46.82 -47.51
CA LEU A 15 12.06 45.38 -47.37
C LEU A 15 12.54 45.06 -45.94
N CYS A 16 13.48 45.82 -45.40
CA CYS A 16 13.97 45.64 -44.05
C CYS A 16 12.86 45.84 -42.99
N THR A 17 12.00 46.87 -43.17
CA THR A 17 10.90 47.08 -42.24
C THR A 17 9.89 45.94 -42.26
N VAL A 18 9.58 45.41 -43.42
CA VAL A 18 8.68 44.22 -43.54
C VAL A 18 9.30 42.97 -42.92
N ILE A 19 10.57 42.71 -43.18
CA ILE A 19 11.28 41.57 -42.56
C ILE A 19 11.30 41.67 -41.02
N VAL A 20 11.62 42.84 -40.47
CA VAL A 20 11.60 43.08 -39.04
C VAL A 20 10.19 42.90 -38.47
N GLY A 21 9.16 43.39 -39.16
CA GLY A 21 7.76 43.20 -38.76
C GLY A 21 7.36 41.71 -38.70
N ILE A 22 7.71 40.96 -39.72
CA ILE A 22 7.41 39.52 -39.79
C ILE A 22 8.15 38.75 -38.71
N THR A 23 9.43 39.07 -38.46
CA THR A 23 10.22 38.40 -37.42
C THR A 23 9.71 38.70 -36.02
N CYS A 24 9.35 39.97 -35.71
CA CYS A 24 8.74 40.34 -34.46
C CYS A 24 7.40 39.60 -34.23
N LEU A 25 6.56 39.51 -35.25
CA LEU A 25 5.26 38.82 -35.21
C LEU A 25 5.46 37.33 -34.99
N SER A 26 6.41 36.71 -35.67
CA SER A 26 6.75 35.27 -35.52
C SER A 26 7.27 34.97 -34.11
N VAL A 27 8.14 35.81 -33.54
CA VAL A 27 8.64 35.65 -32.16
C VAL A 27 7.49 35.79 -31.14
N ALA A 28 6.63 36.79 -31.32
CA ALA A 28 5.48 37.00 -30.44
C ALA A 28 4.50 35.80 -30.47
N LEU A 29 4.19 35.26 -31.67
CA LEU A 29 3.35 34.09 -31.81
C LEU A 29 4.00 32.83 -31.23
N SER A 30 5.31 32.64 -31.41
CA SER A 30 6.04 31.51 -30.86
C SER A 30 6.05 31.53 -29.33
N THR A 31 6.29 32.71 -28.73
CA THR A 31 6.26 32.85 -27.27
C THR A 31 4.87 32.62 -26.67
N LEU A 32 3.81 33.11 -27.32
CA LEU A 32 2.43 32.82 -26.93
C LEU A 32 2.11 31.32 -27.02
N ASN A 33 2.49 30.66 -28.10
CA ASN A 33 2.31 29.23 -28.26
C ASN A 33 3.04 28.42 -27.18
N LEU A 34 4.28 28.76 -26.88
CA LEU A 34 5.03 28.10 -25.80
C LEU A 34 4.36 28.28 -24.43
N PHE A 35 3.86 29.46 -24.14
CA PHE A 35 3.17 29.75 -22.89
C PHE A 35 1.86 28.96 -22.75
N ILE A 36 1.04 28.95 -23.81
CA ILE A 36 -0.22 28.19 -23.86
C ILE A 36 0.05 26.69 -23.77
N SER A 37 1.00 26.19 -24.55
CA SER A 37 1.37 24.77 -24.56
C SER A 37 1.88 24.31 -23.19
N LYS A 38 2.74 25.11 -22.53
CA LYS A 38 3.21 24.80 -21.16
C LYS A 38 2.06 24.76 -20.17
N LYS A 39 1.13 25.73 -20.21
CA LYS A 39 -0.03 25.76 -19.33
C LYS A 39 -0.96 24.55 -19.53
N VAL A 40 -1.26 24.20 -20.79
CA VAL A 40 -2.09 23.05 -21.15
C VAL A 40 -1.42 21.75 -20.72
N PHE A 41 -0.11 21.62 -20.99
CA PHE A 41 0.67 20.43 -20.58
C PHE A 41 0.65 20.25 -19.07
N VAL A 42 0.97 21.29 -18.29
CA VAL A 42 0.98 21.22 -16.83
C VAL A 42 -0.41 20.89 -16.28
N ASN A 43 -1.46 21.48 -16.81
CA ASN A 43 -2.82 21.18 -16.36
C ASN A 43 -3.22 19.72 -16.67
N ASN A 44 -2.97 19.27 -17.90
CA ASN A 44 -3.30 17.90 -18.31
C ASN A 44 -2.49 16.86 -17.52
N PHE A 45 -1.19 17.15 -17.29
CA PHE A 45 -0.34 16.30 -16.48
C PHE A 45 -0.85 16.22 -15.03
N SER A 46 -1.13 17.37 -14.41
CA SER A 46 -1.67 17.42 -13.04
C SER A 46 -3.01 16.69 -12.92
N GLU A 47 -3.89 16.83 -13.91
CA GLU A 47 -5.18 16.13 -13.92
C GLU A 47 -5.01 14.62 -14.08
N SER A 48 -4.09 14.20 -14.94
CA SER A 48 -3.73 12.78 -15.12
C SER A 48 -3.19 12.19 -13.82
N GLN A 49 -2.22 12.85 -13.19
CA GLN A 49 -1.67 12.40 -11.90
C GLN A 49 -2.76 12.31 -10.82
N ARG A 50 -3.65 13.30 -10.75
CA ARG A 50 -4.76 13.26 -9.79
C ARG A 50 -5.72 12.08 -10.03
N LYS A 51 -5.96 11.69 -11.27
CA LYS A 51 -6.77 10.50 -11.59
C LYS A 51 -6.07 9.22 -11.14
N ILE A 52 -4.76 9.12 -11.38
CA ILE A 52 -3.92 8.00 -10.93
C ILE A 52 -4.00 7.87 -9.40
N PHE A 53 -3.72 8.93 -8.65
CA PHE A 53 -3.79 8.89 -7.19
C PHE A 53 -5.17 8.49 -6.66
N LYS A 54 -6.25 8.97 -7.28
CA LYS A 54 -7.60 8.55 -6.91
C LYS A 54 -7.87 7.06 -7.16
N GLN A 55 -7.28 6.50 -8.20
CA GLN A 55 -7.40 5.06 -8.49
C GLN A 55 -6.65 4.23 -7.45
N ILE A 56 -5.39 4.60 -7.16
CA ILE A 56 -4.58 3.96 -6.10
C ILE A 56 -5.30 4.01 -4.75
N ASP A 57 -5.78 5.19 -4.38
CA ASP A 57 -6.53 5.40 -3.14
C ASP A 57 -7.76 4.49 -3.05
N LYS A 58 -8.50 4.32 -4.15
CA LYS A 58 -9.65 3.43 -4.22
C LYS A 58 -9.27 1.95 -4.02
N GLU A 59 -8.17 1.49 -4.64
CA GLU A 59 -7.69 0.10 -4.47
C GLU A 59 -7.26 -0.15 -3.02
N PHE A 60 -6.48 0.77 -2.44
CA PHE A 60 -6.08 0.68 -1.04
C PHE A 60 -7.26 0.76 -0.08
N TYR A 61 -8.19 1.67 -0.32
CA TYR A 61 -9.40 1.77 0.50
C TYR A 61 -10.17 0.45 0.52
N LYS A 62 -10.35 -0.18 -0.65
CA LYS A 62 -11.01 -1.49 -0.75
C LYS A 62 -10.25 -2.54 0.05
N PHE A 63 -8.95 -2.69 -0.18
CA PHE A 63 -8.11 -3.67 0.51
C PHE A 63 -8.15 -3.49 2.04
N PHE A 64 -7.88 -2.28 2.53
CA PHE A 64 -7.90 -2.04 3.97
C PHE A 64 -9.30 -2.14 4.58
N SER A 65 -10.36 -1.82 3.83
CA SER A 65 -11.73 -2.05 4.27
C SER A 65 -12.02 -3.54 4.47
N ASP A 66 -11.55 -4.39 3.57
CA ASP A 66 -11.70 -5.84 3.68
C ASP A 66 -10.88 -6.39 4.87
N VAL A 67 -9.66 -5.91 5.09
CA VAL A 67 -8.84 -6.25 6.28
C VAL A 67 -9.54 -5.83 7.58
N ILE A 68 -10.12 -4.62 7.61
CA ILE A 68 -10.87 -4.13 8.78
C ILE A 68 -12.12 -5.00 9.02
N GLU A 69 -12.82 -5.41 7.97
CA GLU A 69 -13.97 -6.30 8.09
C GLU A 69 -13.56 -7.65 8.69
N ILE A 70 -12.48 -8.27 8.18
CA ILE A 70 -11.95 -9.53 8.71
C ILE A 70 -11.61 -9.39 10.20
N THR A 71 -10.85 -8.37 10.57
CA THR A 71 -10.45 -8.14 11.96
C THR A 71 -11.64 -7.84 12.88
N SER A 72 -12.63 -7.10 12.39
CA SER A 72 -13.83 -6.77 13.15
C SER A 72 -14.70 -7.99 13.37
N LYS A 73 -14.91 -8.82 12.36
CA LYS A 73 -15.65 -10.08 12.49
C LYS A 73 -14.95 -11.06 13.43
N ALA A 74 -13.62 -11.15 13.38
CA ALA A 74 -12.86 -11.93 14.36
C ALA A 74 -13.10 -11.43 15.79
N ASN A 75 -13.05 -10.12 16.00
CA ASN A 75 -13.29 -9.51 17.31
C ASN A 75 -14.72 -9.68 17.82
N MET A 76 -15.72 -9.79 16.93
CA MET A 76 -17.11 -9.99 17.29
C MET A 76 -17.52 -11.47 17.38
N SER A 77 -16.67 -12.38 16.90
CA SER A 77 -16.99 -13.82 16.88
C SER A 77 -16.88 -14.45 18.26
N TRP A 78 -18.01 -14.97 18.76
CA TRP A 78 -18.02 -15.73 20.01
C TRP A 78 -17.09 -16.96 19.96
N ALA A 79 -17.01 -17.61 18.80
CA ALA A 79 -16.16 -18.79 18.63
C ALA A 79 -14.66 -18.46 18.66
N VAL A 80 -14.25 -17.32 18.08
CA VAL A 80 -12.88 -16.81 18.21
C VAL A 80 -12.57 -16.47 19.64
N ARG A 81 -13.48 -15.76 20.32
CA ARG A 81 -13.37 -15.45 21.75
C ARG A 81 -13.18 -16.72 22.57
N GLU A 82 -14.10 -17.67 22.44
CA GLU A 82 -14.07 -18.94 23.18
C GLU A 82 -12.75 -19.68 22.97
N TYR A 83 -12.29 -19.79 21.71
CA TYR A 83 -11.03 -20.44 21.38
C TYR A 83 -9.82 -19.77 22.05
N LEU A 84 -9.76 -18.43 22.01
CA LEU A 84 -8.61 -17.67 22.48
C LEU A 84 -8.60 -17.43 24.00
N THR A 85 -9.73 -17.58 24.69
CA THR A 85 -9.83 -17.25 26.15
C THR A 85 -9.98 -18.46 27.05
N THR A 86 -10.51 -19.59 26.52
CA THR A 86 -10.77 -20.78 27.36
C THR A 86 -9.55 -21.69 27.41
N GLN A 87 -9.07 -21.97 28.62
CA GLN A 87 -7.85 -22.77 28.84
C GLN A 87 -8.09 -24.28 28.92
N ASN A 88 -9.19 -24.71 29.51
CA ASN A 88 -9.47 -26.13 29.82
C ASN A 88 -10.73 -26.62 29.11
N GLN A 89 -10.67 -26.69 27.77
CA GLN A 89 -11.70 -27.33 26.97
C GLN A 89 -11.43 -28.83 26.83
N THR A 90 -12.49 -29.64 26.79
CA THR A 90 -12.36 -31.01 26.33
C THR A 90 -12.06 -31.04 24.82
N ASP A 91 -11.47 -32.12 24.33
CA ASP A 91 -11.16 -32.26 22.89
C ASP A 91 -12.39 -32.06 22.01
N GLU A 92 -13.56 -32.52 22.47
CA GLU A 92 -14.85 -32.35 21.76
C GLU A 92 -15.28 -30.86 21.69
N GLU A 93 -15.18 -30.14 22.80
CA GLU A 93 -15.50 -28.72 22.88
C GLU A 93 -14.54 -27.88 22.04
N GLU A 94 -13.25 -28.21 22.05
CA GLU A 94 -12.26 -27.53 21.25
C GLU A 94 -12.49 -27.74 19.76
N MET A 95 -12.74 -28.98 19.32
CA MET A 95 -13.08 -29.28 17.93
C MET A 95 -14.33 -28.54 17.46
N LYS A 96 -15.35 -28.48 18.31
CA LYS A 96 -16.59 -27.75 18.03
C LYS A 96 -16.33 -26.23 17.90
N THR A 97 -15.53 -25.70 18.79
CA THR A 97 -15.14 -24.26 18.76
C THR A 97 -14.35 -23.95 17.50
N ILE A 98 -13.36 -24.78 17.14
CA ILE A 98 -12.60 -24.64 15.89
C ILE A 98 -13.51 -24.68 14.67
N TYR A 99 -14.49 -25.61 14.63
CA TYR A 99 -15.43 -25.70 13.52
C TYR A 99 -16.23 -24.40 13.34
N TYR A 100 -16.80 -23.84 14.42
CA TYR A 100 -17.54 -22.60 14.34
C TYR A 100 -16.66 -21.39 14.04
N MET A 101 -15.44 -21.36 14.58
CA MET A 101 -14.45 -20.34 14.26
C MET A 101 -14.12 -20.35 12.77
N GLN A 102 -13.81 -21.52 12.20
CA GLN A 102 -13.59 -21.68 10.76
C GLN A 102 -14.78 -21.22 9.93
N LYS A 103 -16.00 -21.61 10.34
CA LYS A 103 -17.22 -21.19 9.68
C LYS A 103 -17.37 -19.67 9.68
N HIS A 104 -17.20 -19.02 10.83
CA HIS A 104 -17.32 -17.57 10.93
C HIS A 104 -16.22 -16.85 10.14
N MET A 105 -15.01 -17.38 10.13
CA MET A 105 -13.91 -16.78 9.35
C MET A 105 -14.10 -16.95 7.84
N LYS A 106 -14.70 -18.05 7.38
CA LYS A 106 -15.07 -18.23 5.96
C LYS A 106 -16.21 -17.32 5.50
N GLU A 107 -17.08 -16.87 6.40
CA GLU A 107 -18.11 -15.87 6.12
C GLU A 107 -17.52 -14.45 5.96
N THR A 108 -16.22 -14.31 6.18
CA THR A 108 -15.47 -13.07 5.90
C THR A 108 -14.95 -13.08 4.47
N LYS A 109 -14.38 -11.97 4.04
CA LYS A 109 -13.74 -11.86 2.72
C LYS A 109 -12.36 -12.54 2.61
N VAL A 110 -11.97 -13.37 3.59
CA VAL A 110 -10.70 -14.12 3.54
C VAL A 110 -10.63 -15.02 2.30
N ASP A 111 -11.76 -15.65 1.94
CA ASP A 111 -11.81 -16.54 0.76
C ASP A 111 -11.74 -15.76 -0.57
N GLU A 112 -12.10 -14.48 -0.60
CA GLU A 112 -11.95 -13.60 -1.76
C GLU A 112 -10.49 -13.17 -1.96
N HIS A 113 -9.67 -13.24 -0.89
CA HIS A 113 -8.27 -12.85 -0.84
C HIS A 113 -7.40 -14.06 -0.51
N SER A 114 -7.26 -14.97 -1.48
CA SER A 114 -6.45 -16.19 -1.32
C SER A 114 -4.96 -15.92 -1.05
N GLU A 115 -4.50 -14.70 -1.35
CA GLU A 115 -3.14 -14.21 -1.10
C GLU A 115 -2.90 -13.82 0.37
N LEU A 116 -3.97 -13.68 1.18
CA LEU A 116 -3.84 -13.32 2.59
C LEU A 116 -3.53 -14.55 3.45
N GLY A 117 -2.50 -14.44 4.27
CA GLY A 117 -2.31 -15.31 5.43
C GLY A 117 -3.03 -14.73 6.64
N VAL A 118 -3.87 -15.50 7.29
CA VAL A 118 -4.59 -15.07 8.50
C VAL A 118 -4.25 -15.98 9.66
N MET A 119 -3.82 -15.39 10.77
CA MET A 119 -3.43 -16.12 11.97
C MET A 119 -4.07 -15.45 13.19
N LEU A 120 -4.65 -16.29 14.04
CA LEU A 120 -5.18 -15.91 15.35
C LEU A 120 -4.28 -16.46 16.43
N MET A 121 -3.90 -15.62 17.39
CA MET A 121 -3.05 -16.01 18.50
C MET A 121 -3.66 -15.55 19.82
N GLY A 122 -3.89 -16.50 20.73
CA GLY A 122 -4.38 -16.24 22.07
C GLY A 122 -3.25 -16.02 23.06
N MET A 123 -3.50 -15.21 24.08
CA MET A 123 -2.59 -15.09 25.23
C MET A 123 -2.56 -16.36 26.08
N ASN A 124 -3.48 -17.29 25.87
CA ASN A 124 -3.50 -18.63 26.46
C ASN A 124 -2.56 -19.62 25.77
N GLY A 125 -1.80 -19.19 24.75
CA GLY A 125 -0.89 -20.03 23.97
C GLY A 125 -1.55 -20.77 22.79
N LYS A 126 -2.87 -20.72 22.65
CA LYS A 126 -3.57 -21.29 21.48
C LYS A 126 -3.33 -20.43 20.23
N ASN A 127 -3.16 -21.10 19.11
CA ASN A 127 -3.05 -20.42 17.82
C ASN A 127 -3.86 -21.13 16.77
N TYR A 128 -4.32 -20.38 15.78
CA TYR A 128 -5.04 -20.90 14.64
C TYR A 128 -4.58 -20.17 13.37
N ILE A 129 -4.18 -20.93 12.37
CA ILE A 129 -3.72 -20.40 11.08
C ILE A 129 -4.62 -20.96 10.00
N LEU A 130 -5.23 -20.05 9.22
CA LEU A 130 -6.13 -20.40 8.16
C LEU A 130 -5.43 -21.03 6.96
N ASN A 131 -4.19 -20.59 6.67
CA ASN A 131 -3.42 -21.06 5.53
C ASN A 131 -2.06 -21.57 6.01
N ASN A 132 -1.66 -22.76 5.63
CA ASN A 132 -0.37 -23.43 5.82
C ASN A 132 0.53 -22.85 6.93
N ALA A 133 0.36 -23.39 8.14
CA ALA A 133 1.14 -23.01 9.30
C ALA A 133 2.65 -23.16 9.05
N ARG A 134 3.42 -22.15 9.41
CA ARG A 134 4.86 -22.20 9.42
C ARG A 134 5.35 -23.01 10.64
N LYS A 135 5.95 -24.17 10.40
CA LYS A 135 6.36 -25.11 11.45
C LYS A 135 7.66 -24.71 12.18
N ASP A 136 8.46 -23.86 11.57
CA ASP A 136 9.76 -23.42 12.06
C ASP A 136 9.73 -22.15 12.91
N ILE A 137 8.54 -21.57 13.15
CA ILE A 137 8.37 -20.43 14.00
C ILE A 137 7.42 -20.75 15.17
N SER A 138 7.86 -20.47 16.40
CA SER A 138 7.02 -20.70 17.57
C SER A 138 6.01 -19.58 17.78
N ALA A 139 4.89 -19.91 18.42
CA ALA A 139 3.88 -18.93 18.82
C ALA A 139 4.48 -17.80 19.68
N GLU A 140 5.38 -18.17 20.60
CA GLU A 140 6.06 -17.20 21.45
C GLU A 140 6.92 -16.24 20.66
N ALA A 141 7.65 -16.71 19.63
CA ALA A 141 8.48 -15.86 18.79
C ALA A 141 7.62 -14.84 18.02
N ILE A 142 6.44 -15.24 17.55
CA ILE A 142 5.50 -14.33 16.86
C ILE A 142 4.95 -13.29 17.83
N LEU A 143 4.54 -13.69 19.04
CA LEU A 143 4.05 -12.77 20.07
C LEU A 143 5.13 -11.79 20.56
N GLN A 144 6.41 -12.15 20.45
CA GLN A 144 7.54 -11.29 20.76
C GLN A 144 7.94 -10.35 19.60
N SER A 145 7.33 -10.49 18.44
CA SER A 145 7.61 -9.61 17.29
C SER A 145 7.26 -8.14 17.60
N GLU A 146 7.91 -7.23 16.90
CA GLU A 146 7.66 -5.78 17.05
C GLU A 146 6.20 -5.43 16.72
N VAL A 147 5.65 -6.05 15.69
CA VAL A 147 4.27 -5.79 15.25
C VAL A 147 3.27 -6.26 16.32
N ALA A 148 3.51 -7.41 16.96
CA ALA A 148 2.68 -7.91 18.06
C ALA A 148 2.70 -6.96 19.27
N LYS A 149 3.90 -6.56 19.70
CA LYS A 149 4.07 -5.62 20.82
C LYS A 149 3.36 -4.29 20.57
N LYS A 150 3.47 -3.77 19.34
CA LYS A 150 2.76 -2.54 18.93
C LYS A 150 1.24 -2.73 18.95
N ALA A 151 0.74 -3.86 18.45
CA ALA A 151 -0.69 -4.15 18.45
C ALA A 151 -1.24 -4.25 19.90
N MET A 152 -0.53 -4.91 20.80
CA MET A 152 -0.89 -4.99 22.21
C MET A 152 -0.87 -3.62 22.93
N SER A 153 0.10 -2.78 22.58
CA SER A 153 0.24 -1.44 23.17
C SER A 153 -0.73 -0.41 22.61
N ASN A 154 -1.41 -0.73 21.52
CA ASN A 154 -2.35 0.18 20.84
C ASN A 154 -3.69 -0.54 20.60
N PRO A 155 -4.46 -0.85 21.62
CA PRO A 155 -5.73 -1.57 21.49
C PRO A 155 -6.67 -0.82 20.54
N GLY A 156 -7.34 -1.58 19.68
CA GLY A 156 -8.26 -1.05 18.69
C GLY A 156 -7.65 -0.52 17.41
N LYS A 157 -6.33 -0.28 17.35
CA LYS A 157 -5.64 0.14 16.13
C LYS A 157 -5.18 -1.06 15.30
N LEU A 158 -5.27 -0.93 13.98
CA LEU A 158 -4.61 -1.84 13.05
C LEU A 158 -3.17 -1.36 12.84
N ILE A 159 -2.20 -2.17 13.22
CA ILE A 159 -0.77 -1.90 13.04
C ILE A 159 -0.33 -2.54 11.73
N CYS A 160 0.33 -1.79 10.87
CA CYS A 160 0.87 -2.29 9.61
C CYS A 160 2.39 -2.10 9.59
N GLU A 161 3.14 -3.19 9.38
CA GLU A 161 4.61 -3.18 9.34
C GLU A 161 5.09 -4.06 8.16
N TYR A 162 6.26 -3.73 7.67
CA TYR A 162 7.01 -4.55 6.74
C TYR A 162 7.85 -5.56 7.52
N GLU A 163 7.83 -6.81 7.08
CA GLU A 163 8.64 -7.90 7.64
C GLU A 163 9.35 -8.65 6.49
N GLU A 164 10.62 -8.99 6.70
CA GLU A 164 11.40 -9.70 5.68
C GLU A 164 10.90 -11.14 5.43
N LYS A 165 10.16 -11.70 6.37
CA LYS A 165 9.64 -13.08 6.32
C LYS A 165 8.25 -13.14 6.91
N GLY A 166 7.35 -13.80 6.19
CA GLY A 166 6.00 -14.02 6.67
C GLY A 166 5.86 -15.19 7.66
N TYR A 167 4.66 -15.35 8.17
CA TYR A 167 4.30 -16.35 9.20
C TYR A 167 3.67 -17.62 8.62
N THR A 168 3.41 -17.68 7.33
CA THR A 168 2.89 -18.86 6.64
C THR A 168 3.97 -19.54 5.80
N ASP A 169 3.81 -20.82 5.47
CA ASP A 169 4.84 -21.58 4.74
C ASP A 169 5.13 -21.02 3.35
N ASP A 170 4.14 -20.47 2.69
CA ASP A 170 4.28 -19.82 1.38
C ASP A 170 4.90 -18.42 1.44
N GLN A 171 5.04 -17.86 2.66
CA GLN A 171 5.58 -16.53 2.92
C GLN A 171 6.92 -16.55 3.68
N LYS A 172 7.42 -17.71 4.09
CA LYS A 172 8.57 -17.83 5.00
C LYS A 172 9.88 -17.22 4.50
N ASN A 173 10.06 -17.11 3.20
CA ASN A 173 11.30 -16.63 2.59
C ASN A 173 11.06 -15.41 1.68
N VAL A 174 9.94 -14.74 1.84
CA VAL A 174 9.61 -13.57 1.03
C VAL A 174 9.15 -12.43 1.93
N PRO A 175 9.43 -11.18 1.54
CA PRO A 175 8.94 -10.01 2.24
C PRO A 175 7.42 -9.96 2.27
N VAL A 176 6.89 -9.51 3.39
CA VAL A 176 5.44 -9.38 3.62
C VAL A 176 5.09 -8.07 4.29
N LEU A 177 3.87 -7.61 4.04
CA LEU A 177 3.19 -6.68 4.92
C LEU A 177 2.43 -7.49 5.96
N VAL A 178 2.65 -7.18 7.23
CA VAL A 178 1.92 -7.76 8.34
C VAL A 178 1.03 -6.70 8.96
N MET A 179 -0.25 -7.00 9.03
CA MET A 179 -1.26 -6.18 9.70
C MET A 179 -1.71 -6.92 10.95
N ALA A 180 -1.52 -6.30 12.11
CA ALA A 180 -1.89 -6.90 13.39
C ALA A 180 -2.85 -6.02 14.17
N LYS A 181 -3.80 -6.65 14.83
CA LYS A 181 -4.74 -5.98 15.70
C LYS A 181 -4.99 -6.82 16.96
N SER A 182 -4.97 -6.17 18.14
CA SER A 182 -5.38 -6.82 19.37
C SER A 182 -6.87 -7.15 19.36
N LEU A 183 -7.22 -8.31 19.90
CA LEU A 183 -8.56 -8.78 20.13
C LEU A 183 -8.86 -8.67 21.64
N ASN A 184 -9.85 -7.87 21.98
CA ASN A 184 -10.19 -7.56 23.35
C ASN A 184 -11.65 -7.97 23.56
N TYR A 185 -11.88 -9.00 24.37
CA TYR A 185 -13.20 -9.54 24.66
C TYR A 185 -13.67 -9.24 26.07
N SER A 186 -12.74 -8.81 26.93
CA SER A 186 -13.01 -8.42 28.31
C SER A 186 -13.26 -6.92 28.41
N GLU A 187 -14.03 -6.51 29.45
CA GLU A 187 -14.31 -5.09 29.73
C GLU A 187 -13.10 -4.28 30.24
N LYS A 188 -11.93 -4.93 30.37
CA LYS A 188 -10.75 -4.35 31.06
C LYS A 188 -9.60 -3.91 30.11
N ASP A 189 -9.84 -3.70 28.86
CA ASP A 189 -8.78 -3.39 27.87
C ASP A 189 -7.60 -4.40 27.87
N VAL A 190 -7.84 -5.61 28.35
CA VAL A 190 -6.86 -6.69 28.34
C VAL A 190 -6.83 -7.31 26.96
N CYS A 191 -5.65 -7.46 26.40
CA CYS A 191 -5.47 -8.18 25.14
C CYS A 191 -5.67 -9.69 25.37
N ASP A 192 -6.75 -10.25 24.86
CA ASP A 192 -7.06 -11.67 24.92
C ASP A 192 -6.39 -12.47 23.81
N GLY A 193 -6.06 -11.78 22.71
CA GLY A 193 -5.38 -12.36 21.57
C GLY A 193 -5.03 -11.31 20.52
N ILE A 194 -4.38 -11.75 19.45
CA ILE A 194 -4.01 -10.92 18.32
C ILE A 194 -4.43 -11.63 17.05
N ILE A 195 -5.02 -10.88 16.12
CA ILE A 195 -5.15 -11.31 14.73
C ILE A 195 -4.02 -10.71 13.91
N PHE A 196 -3.35 -11.56 13.14
CA PHE A 196 -2.35 -11.17 12.15
C PHE A 196 -2.90 -11.47 10.77
N ILE A 197 -2.79 -10.52 9.89
CA ILE A 197 -3.10 -10.67 8.46
C ILE A 197 -1.83 -10.32 7.72
N SER A 198 -1.34 -11.20 6.88
CA SER A 198 -0.13 -10.98 6.10
C SER A 198 -0.40 -11.14 4.61
N ILE A 199 0.28 -10.33 3.81
CA ILE A 199 0.28 -10.41 2.36
C ILE A 199 1.72 -10.29 1.86
N LYS A 200 2.09 -11.04 0.81
CA LYS A 200 3.40 -10.86 0.18
C LYS A 200 3.52 -9.43 -0.32
N GLU A 201 4.65 -8.81 -0.05
CA GLU A 201 4.90 -7.42 -0.48
C GLU A 201 4.70 -7.29 -1.99
N SER A 202 5.15 -8.27 -2.77
CA SER A 202 4.97 -8.32 -4.22
C SER A 202 3.50 -8.41 -4.68
N GLU A 203 2.60 -8.99 -3.89
CA GLU A 203 1.16 -8.98 -4.18
C GLU A 203 0.54 -7.62 -3.83
N PHE A 204 0.97 -7.02 -2.74
CA PHE A 204 0.55 -5.67 -2.36
C PHE A 204 1.02 -4.63 -3.37
N GLN A 205 2.26 -4.77 -3.87
CA GLN A 205 2.83 -3.91 -4.90
C GLN A 205 1.98 -3.87 -6.18
N LYS A 206 1.37 -5.00 -6.57
CA LYS A 206 0.49 -5.06 -7.76
C LYS A 206 -0.68 -4.06 -7.72
N MET A 207 -1.09 -3.60 -6.54
CA MET A 207 -2.17 -2.61 -6.41
C MET A 207 -1.77 -1.24 -6.96
N TYR A 208 -0.48 -0.94 -7.03
CA TYR A 208 0.03 0.34 -7.50
C TYR A 208 1.09 0.25 -8.60
N ASP A 209 1.65 -0.91 -8.86
CA ASP A 209 2.74 -1.13 -9.84
C ASP A 209 2.35 -0.69 -11.26
N TYR A 210 1.09 -0.84 -11.61
CA TYR A 210 0.56 -0.38 -12.91
C TYR A 210 0.70 1.14 -13.11
N PHE A 211 0.87 1.89 -12.04
CA PHE A 211 0.98 3.36 -12.06
C PHE A 211 2.42 3.85 -11.94
N THR A 212 3.39 2.94 -11.81
CA THR A 212 4.82 3.26 -11.81
C THR A 212 5.35 3.38 -13.24
N SER A 213 6.48 4.05 -13.40
CA SER A 213 7.22 4.15 -14.65
C SER A 213 8.71 4.22 -14.35
N ASP A 214 9.57 4.11 -15.36
CA ASP A 214 11.02 4.24 -15.23
C ASP A 214 11.48 5.58 -14.60
N THR A 215 10.58 6.53 -14.46
CA THR A 215 10.85 7.88 -13.93
C THR A 215 10.01 8.25 -12.72
N SER A 216 9.25 7.31 -12.15
CA SER A 216 8.37 7.59 -11.01
C SER A 216 8.38 6.44 -10.01
N ASP A 217 8.77 6.75 -8.79
CA ASP A 217 8.75 5.83 -7.67
C ASP A 217 7.50 6.06 -6.82
N ILE A 218 6.96 4.96 -6.32
CA ILE A 218 5.88 4.98 -5.35
C ILE A 218 6.40 4.37 -4.05
N ILE A 219 6.28 5.12 -2.97
CA ILE A 219 6.67 4.70 -1.63
C ILE A 219 5.43 4.76 -0.76
N ILE A 220 5.10 3.65 -0.13
CA ILE A 220 3.98 3.55 0.80
C ILE A 220 4.53 3.57 2.22
N LEU A 221 4.03 4.50 3.01
CA LEU A 221 4.42 4.68 4.40
C LEU A 221 3.30 4.23 5.34
N ASN A 222 3.67 3.67 6.49
CA ASN A 222 2.72 3.46 7.56
C ASN A 222 2.51 4.74 8.39
N GLN A 223 1.65 4.66 9.39
CA GLN A 223 1.32 5.79 10.29
C GLN A 223 2.52 6.32 11.11
N ASN A 224 3.64 5.60 11.14
CA ASN A 224 4.89 6.01 11.81
C ASN A 224 5.96 6.46 10.80
N GLU A 225 5.55 6.78 9.57
CA GLU A 225 6.44 7.22 8.48
C GLU A 225 7.50 6.18 8.08
N LYS A 226 7.29 4.90 8.41
CA LYS A 226 8.14 3.81 7.95
C LYS A 226 7.66 3.31 6.60
N VAL A 227 8.60 3.02 5.70
CA VAL A 227 8.31 2.41 4.40
C VAL A 227 7.80 0.99 4.62
N ILE A 228 6.64 0.68 4.07
CA ILE A 228 6.02 -0.65 4.14
C ILE A 228 5.93 -1.32 2.77
N SER A 229 5.97 -0.56 1.68
CA SER A 229 6.07 -1.08 0.31
C SER A 229 6.65 -0.03 -0.62
N SER A 230 7.38 -0.45 -1.65
CA SER A 230 7.93 0.42 -2.68
C SER A 230 8.22 -0.38 -3.94
N ASN A 231 8.08 0.24 -5.13
CA ASN A 231 8.56 -0.34 -6.38
C ASN A 231 10.10 -0.41 -6.45
N GLU A 232 10.81 0.39 -5.64
CA GLU A 232 12.25 0.35 -5.49
C GLU A 232 12.67 -0.28 -4.17
N ARG A 233 13.38 -1.41 -4.21
CA ARG A 233 13.78 -2.19 -3.03
C ARG A 233 14.71 -1.44 -2.07
N GLU A 234 15.47 -0.46 -2.57
CA GLU A 234 16.38 0.33 -1.75
C GLU A 234 15.67 1.06 -0.62
N TYR A 235 14.42 1.48 -0.85
CA TYR A 235 13.61 2.17 0.17
C TYR A 235 13.12 1.24 1.28
N LEU A 236 12.91 -0.05 0.99
CA LEU A 236 12.42 -1.04 1.97
C LEU A 236 13.47 -1.36 3.03
N ASN A 237 14.76 -1.31 2.68
CA ASN A 237 15.88 -1.65 3.56
C ASN A 237 16.35 -0.47 4.43
N GLY A 238 15.66 0.66 4.42
CA GLY A 238 16.04 1.84 5.19
C GLY A 238 17.29 2.57 4.67
N GLU A 239 17.81 2.18 3.51
CA GLU A 239 18.95 2.81 2.85
C GLU A 239 18.55 3.99 1.94
N GLY A 240 17.28 4.40 1.98
CA GLY A 240 16.81 5.57 1.26
C GLY A 240 17.61 6.80 1.68
N LYS A 241 18.48 7.28 0.80
CA LYS A 241 19.25 8.51 0.99
C LYS A 241 18.29 9.64 1.34
N LYS A 242 18.43 10.19 2.53
CA LYS A 242 17.95 11.54 2.84
C LYS A 242 18.79 12.50 1.98
N GLU A 243 18.26 12.96 0.87
CA GLU A 243 18.70 14.21 0.25
C GLU A 243 17.87 15.36 0.79
#